data_fd0c91f93016381f6729052b16ac1810
#
_entry.id   fd0c91f93016381f6729052b16ac1810
#
_cell.length_a   1.000
_cell.length_b   1.000
_cell.length_c   1.000
_cell.angle_alpha   90.00
_cell.angle_beta   90.00
_cell.angle_gamma   90.00
#
_symmetry.space_group_name_H-M   'P 1'
#
loop_
_entity.id
_entity.type
_entity.pdbx_description
1 polymer ?
#
loop_
_entity_poly.entity_id
_entity_poly.type
_entity_poly.pdbx_seq_one_letter_code
_entity_poly.pdbx_strand_id
1 'polypeptide(L)'
;MATKCRVGINGFGRIGRLTFRYIMEMPEFEVVLINELIGGAETGAYLAKFDSVHGTWENHEVDNEGDEWMLVDGKKIKYTGEKDFLKVDWAASQVDMVLECSGVYLKTEVLKPYL
;
A
#
# COMPACT_ATOMS: atom_id res chain seq x y z
N MET A 1 -2.92 -25.11 4.99
CA MET A 1 -2.58 -23.98 4.11
C MET A 1 -1.96 -22.87 4.94
N ALA A 2 -0.84 -22.34 4.47
CA ALA A 2 -0.24 -21.21 5.15
C ALA A 2 -1.08 -19.95 4.95
N THR A 3 -1.32 -19.21 6.04
CA THR A 3 -2.00 -17.93 5.98
C THR A 3 -1.02 -16.88 5.45
N LYS A 4 -1.46 -16.06 4.51
CA LYS A 4 -0.63 -14.97 4.01
C LYS A 4 -0.46 -13.90 5.06
N CYS A 5 0.71 -13.28 5.10
CA CYS A 5 0.94 -12.10 5.93
C CYS A 5 0.22 -10.91 5.27
N ARG A 6 -0.67 -10.28 6.01
CA ARG A 6 -1.47 -9.15 5.53
C ARG A 6 -0.71 -7.85 5.78
N VAL A 7 -0.39 -7.15 4.69
CA VAL A 7 0.52 -6.01 4.72
C VAL A 7 -0.23 -4.72 4.47
N GLY A 8 0.05 -3.71 5.31
CA GLY A 8 -0.33 -2.34 5.06
C GLY A 8 0.90 -1.53 4.64
N ILE A 9 0.72 -0.56 3.76
CA ILE A 9 1.79 0.32 3.32
C ILE A 9 1.43 1.75 3.71
N ASN A 10 2.28 2.39 4.49
CA ASN A 10 2.11 3.79 4.83
C ASN A 10 3.08 4.63 4.00
N GLY A 11 2.53 5.35 3.04
CA GLY A 11 3.29 6.13 2.07
C GLY A 11 3.41 5.41 0.74
N PHE A 12 2.90 6.05 -0.31
CA PHE A 12 2.88 5.46 -1.66
C PHE A 12 3.63 6.34 -2.67
N GLY A 13 4.78 6.89 -2.21
CA GLY A 13 5.73 7.57 -3.08
C GLY A 13 6.56 6.54 -3.86
N ARG A 14 7.72 6.94 -4.34
CA ARG A 14 8.56 6.04 -5.17
C ARG A 14 8.92 4.75 -4.44
N ILE A 15 9.36 4.86 -3.19
CA ILE A 15 9.76 3.69 -2.40
C ILE A 15 8.56 2.80 -2.13
N GLY A 16 7.43 3.40 -1.74
CA GLY A 16 6.20 2.65 -1.45
C GLY A 16 5.69 1.90 -2.68
N ARG A 17 5.70 2.56 -3.85
CA ARG A 17 5.27 1.93 -5.10
C ARG A 17 6.18 0.80 -5.53
N LEU A 18 7.50 0.98 -5.40
CA LEU A 18 8.46 -0.06 -5.73
C LEU A 18 8.29 -1.26 -4.79
N THR A 19 8.17 -0.99 -3.50
CA THR A 19 7.92 -2.02 -2.48
C THR A 19 6.64 -2.76 -2.78
N PHE A 20 5.57 -2.05 -3.13
CA PHE A 20 4.29 -2.63 -3.49
C PHE A 20 4.43 -3.62 -4.65
N ARG A 21 5.12 -3.22 -5.72
CA ARG A 21 5.33 -4.11 -6.88
C ARG A 21 6.07 -5.38 -6.50
N TYR A 22 7.10 -5.28 -5.67
CA TYR A 22 7.85 -6.45 -5.22
C TYR A 22 6.99 -7.38 -4.37
N ILE A 23 6.25 -6.82 -3.43
CA ILE A 23 5.42 -7.62 -2.51
C ILE A 23 4.31 -8.34 -3.26
N MET A 24 3.73 -7.70 -4.27
CA MET A 24 2.67 -8.33 -5.06
C MET A 24 3.15 -9.57 -5.81
N GLU A 25 4.45 -9.71 -6.02
CA GLU A 25 5.04 -10.90 -6.65
C GLU A 25 5.38 -12.00 -5.63
N MET A 26 5.24 -11.72 -4.33
CA MET A 26 5.57 -12.67 -3.26
C MET A 26 4.31 -13.36 -2.77
N PRO A 27 4.16 -14.68 -2.98
CA PRO A 27 2.91 -15.37 -2.63
C PRO A 27 2.63 -15.44 -1.12
N GLU A 28 3.65 -15.25 -0.27
CA GLU A 28 3.49 -15.27 1.19
C GLU A 28 2.93 -13.96 1.75
N PHE A 29 2.80 -12.91 0.94
CA PHE A 29 2.29 -11.61 1.37
C PHE A 29 1.04 -11.21 0.60
N GLU A 30 0.18 -10.45 1.28
CA GLU A 30 -1.02 -9.88 0.67
C GLU A 30 -1.14 -8.43 1.11
N VAL A 31 -1.09 -7.49 0.17
CA VAL A 31 -1.30 -6.08 0.48
C VAL A 31 -2.79 -5.81 0.60
N VAL A 32 -3.22 -5.29 1.74
CA VAL A 32 -4.65 -5.09 2.02
C VAL A 32 -5.03 -3.63 2.26
N LEU A 33 -4.06 -2.78 2.59
CA LEU A 33 -4.31 -1.37 2.85
C LEU A 33 -3.11 -0.52 2.46
N ILE A 34 -3.37 0.59 1.78
CA ILE A 34 -2.36 1.59 1.44
C ILE A 34 -2.86 2.92 1.99
N ASN A 35 -2.02 3.62 2.74
CA ASN A 35 -2.31 4.97 3.19
C ASN A 35 -1.35 5.94 2.50
N GLU A 36 -1.90 6.91 1.78
CA GLU A 36 -1.13 7.94 1.08
C GLU A 36 -1.84 9.28 1.23
N LEU A 37 -1.11 10.27 1.66
CA LEU A 37 -1.66 11.60 1.94
C LEU A 37 -2.07 12.35 0.66
N ILE A 38 -1.34 12.14 -0.44
CA ILE A 38 -1.53 12.90 -1.68
C ILE A 38 -2.24 12.04 -2.72
N GLY A 39 -3.42 12.52 -3.15
CA GLY A 39 -4.24 11.82 -4.14
C GLY A 39 -5.04 10.68 -3.52
N GLY A 40 -5.98 10.15 -4.26
CA GLY A 40 -6.78 9.00 -3.86
C GLY A 40 -6.37 7.73 -4.59
N ALA A 41 -7.21 6.71 -4.53
CA ALA A 41 -6.94 5.42 -5.17
C ALA A 41 -6.76 5.54 -6.69
N GLU A 42 -7.45 6.47 -7.32
CA GLU A 42 -7.28 6.71 -8.76
C GLU A 42 -5.84 7.11 -9.08
N THR A 43 -5.32 8.10 -8.35
CA THR A 43 -3.94 8.55 -8.52
C THR A 43 -2.95 7.45 -8.18
N GLY A 44 -3.19 6.74 -7.07
CA GLY A 44 -2.33 5.64 -6.64
C GLY A 44 -2.28 4.53 -7.67
N ALA A 45 -3.43 4.14 -8.22
CA ALA A 45 -3.49 3.10 -9.26
C ALA A 45 -2.73 3.52 -10.50
N TYR A 46 -2.91 4.76 -10.95
CA TYR A 46 -2.18 5.29 -12.11
C TYR A 46 -0.67 5.23 -11.87
N LEU A 47 -0.22 5.71 -10.72
CA LEU A 47 1.21 5.74 -10.39
C LEU A 47 1.79 4.33 -10.20
N ALA A 48 1.01 3.40 -9.67
CA ALA A 48 1.45 2.02 -9.54
C ALA A 48 1.63 1.36 -10.90
N LYS A 49 0.76 1.68 -11.85
CA LYS A 49 0.79 1.11 -13.19
C LYS A 49 1.89 1.74 -14.07
N PHE A 50 2.03 3.06 -14.00
CA PHE A 50 2.93 3.82 -14.87
C PHE A 50 4.00 4.54 -14.04
N ASP A 51 5.05 3.82 -13.68
CA ASP A 51 6.15 4.42 -12.93
C ASP A 51 7.20 4.94 -13.92
N SER A 52 7.61 6.21 -13.79
CA SER A 52 8.56 6.84 -14.70
C SER A 52 9.96 6.25 -14.60
N VAL A 53 10.30 5.66 -13.46
CA VAL A 53 11.62 5.06 -13.22
C VAL A 53 11.62 3.57 -13.54
N HIS A 54 10.58 2.85 -13.12
CA HIS A 54 10.50 1.39 -13.22
C HIS A 54 9.64 0.91 -14.40
N GLY A 55 9.04 1.84 -15.16
CA GLY A 55 8.26 1.52 -16.34
C GLY A 55 6.86 1.05 -16.04
N THR A 56 6.15 0.67 -17.09
CA THR A 56 4.79 0.15 -17.00
C THR A 56 4.77 -1.23 -16.36
N TRP A 57 3.86 -1.42 -15.41
CA TRP A 57 3.70 -2.73 -14.74
C TRP A 57 2.78 -3.61 -15.59
N GLU A 58 3.37 -4.34 -16.51
CA GLU A 58 2.62 -5.08 -17.53
C GLU A 58 2.01 -6.39 -17.06
N ASN A 59 2.54 -6.97 -15.98
CA ASN A 59 2.11 -8.28 -15.50
C ASN A 59 0.80 -8.26 -14.71
N HIS A 60 0.29 -7.06 -14.40
CA HIS A 60 -0.90 -6.92 -13.57
C HIS A 60 -1.83 -5.85 -14.13
N GLU A 61 -3.13 -6.09 -13.97
CA GLU A 61 -4.13 -5.07 -14.26
C GLU A 61 -4.36 -4.23 -13.01
N VAL A 62 -4.14 -2.92 -13.12
CA VAL A 62 -4.31 -1.98 -12.01
C VAL A 62 -5.40 -1.00 -12.35
N ASP A 63 -6.37 -0.86 -11.45
CA ASP A 63 -7.51 0.01 -11.62
C ASP A 63 -7.90 0.59 -10.26
N ASN A 64 -9.01 1.30 -10.19
CA ASN A 64 -9.54 1.84 -8.95
C ASN A 64 -11.06 1.79 -8.94
N GLU A 65 -11.63 1.78 -7.76
CA GLU A 65 -13.07 1.90 -7.53
C GLU A 65 -13.28 3.10 -6.60
N GLY A 66 -13.60 4.26 -7.18
CA GLY A 66 -13.62 5.51 -6.44
C GLY A 66 -12.23 5.87 -5.92
N ASP A 67 -12.17 6.66 -4.86
CA ASP A 67 -10.90 7.08 -4.24
C ASP A 67 -10.50 6.22 -3.05
N GLU A 68 -11.31 5.24 -2.69
CA GLU A 68 -11.08 4.44 -1.50
C GLU A 68 -10.56 3.03 -1.78
N TRP A 69 -10.59 2.59 -3.03
CA TRP A 69 -10.18 1.24 -3.39
C TRP A 69 -9.29 1.21 -4.61
N MET A 70 -8.14 0.57 -4.48
CA MET A 70 -7.29 0.21 -5.61
C MET A 70 -7.58 -1.24 -5.96
N LEU A 71 -7.65 -1.55 -7.25
CA LEU A 71 -7.89 -2.91 -7.72
C LEU A 71 -6.64 -3.40 -8.45
N VAL A 72 -6.11 -4.54 -8.02
CA VAL A 72 -5.01 -5.20 -8.72
C VAL A 72 -5.47 -6.62 -9.04
N ASP A 73 -5.58 -6.91 -10.32
CA ASP A 73 -6.08 -8.19 -10.84
C ASP A 73 -7.45 -8.54 -10.22
N GLY A 74 -8.28 -7.52 -10.02
CA GLY A 74 -9.62 -7.68 -9.44
C GLY A 74 -9.66 -7.73 -7.93
N LYS A 75 -8.52 -7.75 -7.23
CA LYS A 75 -8.49 -7.74 -5.77
C LYS A 75 -8.54 -6.32 -5.24
N LYS A 76 -9.40 -6.08 -4.27
CA LYS A 76 -9.56 -4.76 -3.66
C LYS A 76 -8.53 -4.52 -2.57
N ILE A 77 -7.88 -3.38 -2.65
CA ILE A 77 -6.95 -2.90 -1.63
C ILE A 77 -7.52 -1.59 -1.10
N LYS A 78 -7.73 -1.50 0.21
CA LYS A 78 -8.24 -0.27 0.83
C LYS A 78 -7.21 0.84 0.66
N TYR A 79 -7.67 2.03 0.29
CA TYR A 79 -6.81 3.19 0.08
C TYR A 79 -7.31 4.33 0.94
N THR A 80 -6.44 4.84 1.83
CA THR A 80 -6.77 5.91 2.76
C THR A 80 -5.82 7.09 2.57
N GLY A 81 -6.21 8.26 3.06
CA GLY A 81 -5.41 9.47 2.96
C GLY A 81 -5.20 10.17 4.30
N GLU A 82 -4.95 9.40 5.35
CA GLU A 82 -4.77 9.96 6.70
C GLU A 82 -3.36 10.51 6.89
N LYS A 83 -3.28 11.75 7.34
CA LYS A 83 -2.02 12.39 7.68
C LYS A 83 -1.38 11.76 8.91
N ASP A 84 -2.21 11.43 9.90
CA ASP A 84 -1.77 10.80 11.14
C ASP A 84 -1.96 9.29 11.02
N PHE A 85 -0.85 8.53 10.99
CA PHE A 85 -0.91 7.09 10.82
C PHE A 85 -1.68 6.39 11.95
N LEU A 86 -1.76 7.00 13.12
CA LEU A 86 -2.54 6.45 14.24
C LEU A 86 -4.05 6.45 13.97
N LYS A 87 -4.51 7.28 13.03
CA LYS A 87 -5.92 7.33 12.65
C LYS A 87 -6.29 6.34 11.56
N VAL A 88 -5.30 5.70 10.95
CA VAL A 88 -5.56 4.65 9.97
C VAL A 88 -6.02 3.40 10.71
N ASP A 89 -7.14 2.84 10.28
CA ASP A 89 -7.68 1.65 10.93
C ASP A 89 -7.05 0.38 10.36
N TRP A 90 -5.80 0.15 10.74
CA TRP A 90 -5.06 -1.03 10.31
C TRP A 90 -5.73 -2.31 10.79
N ALA A 91 -6.32 -2.27 11.99
CA ALA A 91 -6.96 -3.43 12.58
C ALA A 91 -8.23 -3.84 11.83
N ALA A 92 -9.00 -2.89 11.30
CA ALA A 92 -10.19 -3.20 10.53
C ALA A 92 -9.87 -3.98 9.25
N SER A 93 -8.70 -3.73 8.66
CA SER A 93 -8.23 -4.46 7.49
C SER A 93 -7.43 -5.71 7.87
N GLN A 94 -7.32 -6.01 9.15
CA GLN A 94 -6.58 -7.17 9.66
C GLN A 94 -5.13 -7.19 9.19
N VAL A 95 -4.47 -6.04 9.29
CA VAL A 95 -3.07 -5.89 8.89
C VAL A 95 -2.17 -6.53 9.93
N ASP A 96 -1.27 -7.41 9.48
CA ASP A 96 -0.29 -8.07 10.35
C ASP A 96 1.02 -7.28 10.42
N MET A 97 1.36 -6.56 9.35
CA MET A 97 2.62 -5.83 9.27
C MET A 97 2.42 -4.55 8.46
N VAL A 98 2.95 -3.44 8.96
CA VAL A 98 2.92 -2.17 8.24
C VAL A 98 4.33 -1.84 7.77
N LEU A 99 4.46 -1.53 6.48
CA LEU A 99 5.71 -1.05 5.89
C LEU A 99 5.66 0.47 5.85
N GLU A 100 6.62 1.09 6.53
CA GLU A 100 6.71 2.55 6.59
C GLU A 100 7.54 3.06 5.41
N CYS A 101 6.87 3.64 4.43
CA CYS A 101 7.48 4.10 3.19
C CYS A 101 7.27 5.61 2.94
N SER A 102 6.76 6.34 3.93
CA SER A 102 6.47 7.77 3.76
C SER A 102 7.72 8.65 3.83
N GLY A 103 8.78 8.13 4.45
CA GLY A 103 9.98 8.92 4.72
C GLY A 103 9.83 9.87 5.92
N VAL A 104 8.67 9.89 6.56
CA VAL A 104 8.39 10.79 7.69
C VAL A 104 8.68 10.10 9.02
N TYR A 105 8.35 8.83 9.15
CA TYR A 105 8.47 8.08 10.40
C TYR A 105 9.67 7.14 10.32
N LEU A 106 10.87 7.71 10.47
CA LEU A 106 12.12 6.95 10.34
C LEU A 106 12.71 6.51 11.68
N LYS A 107 12.24 7.10 12.79
CA LYS A 107 12.74 6.75 14.12
C LYS A 107 11.98 5.57 14.69
N THR A 108 12.71 4.69 15.36
CA THR A 108 12.12 3.48 15.97
C THR A 108 10.97 3.79 16.92
N GLU A 109 11.11 4.86 17.72
CA GLU A 109 10.07 5.26 18.67
C GLU A 109 8.75 5.62 18.00
N VAL A 110 8.82 6.19 16.80
CA VAL A 110 7.62 6.55 16.03
C VAL A 110 6.98 5.32 15.43
N LEU A 111 7.77 4.29 15.12
CA LEU A 111 7.26 3.06 14.51
C LEU A 111 6.65 2.10 15.52
N LYS A 112 6.90 2.29 16.83
CA LYS A 112 6.38 1.38 17.87
C LYS A 112 4.87 1.15 17.80
N PRO A 113 4.02 2.14 17.49
CA PRO A 113 2.57 1.89 17.41
C PRO A 113 2.15 0.88 16.34
N TYR A 114 3.02 0.60 15.39
CA TYR A 114 2.75 -0.43 14.37
C TYR A 114 3.00 -1.84 14.90
N LEU A 115 3.81 -1.96 15.94
CA LEU A 115 4.24 -3.24 16.47
C LEU A 115 3.30 -3.74 17.56
#